data_3dad190c845ae0d16c9cb01652ec3b4c
#
_entry.id   3dad190c845ae0d16c9cb01652ec3b4c
#
_cell.length_a   1.000
_cell.length_b   1.000
_cell.length_c   1.000
_cell.angle_alpha   90.00
_cell.angle_beta   90.00
_cell.angle_gamma   90.00
#
_symmetry.space_group_name_H-M   'P 1'
#
loop_
_entity.id
_entity.type
_entity.pdbx_description
1 polymer ?
#
loop_
_entity_poly.entity_id
_entity_poly.type
_entity_poly.pdbx_seq_one_letter_code
_entity_poly.pdbx_strand_id
1 'polypeptide(L)'
;WKGEPTQLDHAIDLQHPDFGLRVRDDHFWYTLDRGYTWRGPYQLPDFGFENRLTSRTDYLVYDEDTITAFFSVKYSEVKAPGELQDRAFSATSNDGGLSWSFYGWMTGYPYQVRSVMPSTVRIRDHELLSVVRRRVDAHEQEDFGRMDLNFIEAQYSPDNGRNWIKRSLVAFTDLSHRNGNPPALARL
;
A
#
# COMPACT_ATOMS: atom_id res chain seq x y z
N TRP A 1 -16.42 -0.55 13.11
CA TRP A 1 -15.01 -0.80 13.45
C TRP A 1 -14.55 0.23 14.49
N LYS A 2 -15.00 0.05 15.74
CA LYS A 2 -14.68 0.95 16.85
C LYS A 2 -13.91 0.14 17.89
N GLY A 3 -12.74 0.57 18.26
CA GLY A 3 -11.90 0.01 19.30
C GLY A 3 -10.54 0.69 19.28
N GLU A 4 -9.90 0.78 20.42
CA GLU A 4 -8.51 1.16 20.52
C GLU A 4 -7.66 0.01 19.96
N PRO A 5 -6.63 0.30 19.15
CA PRO A 5 -5.77 -0.73 18.61
C PRO A 5 -4.97 -1.42 19.73
N THR A 6 -4.80 -2.71 19.59
CA THR A 6 -3.96 -3.53 20.47
C THR A 6 -2.81 -4.15 19.72
N GLN A 7 -1.85 -4.72 20.42
CA GLN A 7 -0.81 -5.55 19.79
C GLN A 7 -1.39 -6.94 19.54
N LEU A 8 -1.01 -7.54 18.41
CA LEU A 8 -1.28 -8.95 18.17
C LEU A 8 -0.46 -9.79 19.15
N ASP A 9 -1.07 -10.76 19.82
CA ASP A 9 -0.46 -11.56 20.87
C ASP A 9 -0.17 -13.02 20.48
N HIS A 10 -0.64 -13.43 19.30
CA HIS A 10 -0.39 -14.77 18.73
C HIS A 10 -0.32 -14.71 17.20
N ALA A 11 0.44 -15.60 16.59
CA ALA A 11 0.55 -15.70 15.15
C ALA A 11 -0.81 -16.03 14.51
N ILE A 12 -1.07 -15.40 13.36
CA ILE A 12 -2.25 -15.69 12.56
C ILE A 12 -1.93 -16.88 11.67
N ASP A 13 -2.85 -17.85 11.57
CA ASP A 13 -2.79 -18.90 10.55
C ASP A 13 -3.08 -18.27 9.17
N LEU A 14 -2.01 -17.88 8.48
CA LEU A 14 -2.08 -17.23 7.17
C LEU A 14 -2.51 -18.18 6.06
N GLN A 15 -2.37 -19.50 6.26
CA GLN A 15 -2.81 -20.52 5.29
C GLN A 15 -4.24 -21.01 5.55
N HIS A 16 -4.92 -20.48 6.57
CA HIS A 16 -6.32 -20.82 6.79
C HIS A 16 -7.13 -20.54 5.50
N PRO A 17 -7.94 -21.49 4.99
CA PRO A 17 -8.64 -21.36 3.71
C PRO A 17 -9.61 -20.17 3.64
N ASP A 18 -10.04 -19.69 4.78
CA ASP A 18 -10.96 -18.56 4.91
C ASP A 18 -10.26 -17.29 5.45
N PHE A 19 -8.91 -17.28 5.42
CA PHE A 19 -8.13 -16.12 5.84
C PHE A 19 -8.38 -14.90 4.94
N GLY A 20 -8.48 -13.75 5.58
CA GLY A 20 -8.47 -12.45 4.92
C GLY A 20 -7.87 -11.38 5.81
N LEU A 21 -7.09 -10.49 5.22
CA LEU A 21 -6.51 -9.33 5.88
C LEU A 21 -7.21 -8.06 5.40
N ARG A 22 -7.44 -7.14 6.31
CA ARG A 22 -7.88 -5.79 6.02
C ARG A 22 -6.94 -4.80 6.68
N VAL A 23 -6.46 -3.85 5.90
CA VAL A 23 -5.61 -2.76 6.38
C VAL A 23 -6.32 -1.43 6.15
N ARG A 24 -6.22 -0.54 7.10
CA ARG A 24 -6.66 0.85 6.99
C ARG A 24 -5.74 1.74 7.81
N ASP A 25 -5.09 2.66 7.14
CA ASP A 25 -4.11 3.56 7.74
C ASP A 25 -3.01 2.74 8.45
N ASP A 26 -2.85 2.89 9.75
CA ASP A 26 -1.87 2.24 10.62
C ASP A 26 -2.41 1.05 11.42
N HIS A 27 -3.58 0.53 11.03
CA HIS A 27 -4.21 -0.59 11.71
C HIS A 27 -4.57 -1.71 10.73
N PHE A 28 -4.63 -2.93 11.27
CA PHE A 28 -5.13 -4.07 10.51
C PHE A 28 -6.14 -4.91 11.31
N TRP A 29 -6.92 -5.68 10.58
CA TRP A 29 -7.86 -6.69 11.06
C TRP A 29 -7.65 -7.94 10.23
N TYR A 30 -7.94 -9.09 10.81
CA TYR A 30 -7.99 -10.33 10.06
C TYR A 30 -9.27 -11.11 10.32
N THR A 31 -9.61 -11.98 9.40
CA THR A 31 -10.72 -12.93 9.49
C THR A 31 -10.23 -14.34 9.18
N LEU A 32 -10.87 -15.34 9.76
CA LEU A 32 -10.69 -16.77 9.44
C LEU A 32 -12.03 -17.42 9.07
N ASP A 33 -13.02 -16.61 8.64
CA ASP A 33 -14.37 -17.02 8.29
C ASP A 33 -14.94 -16.27 7.08
N ARG A 34 -14.10 -15.94 6.09
CA ARG A 34 -14.48 -15.18 4.87
C ARG A 34 -15.07 -13.80 5.14
N GLY A 35 -14.70 -13.18 6.26
CA GLY A 35 -15.12 -11.83 6.59
C GLY A 35 -16.46 -11.72 7.31
N TYR A 36 -17.05 -12.83 7.78
CA TYR A 36 -18.23 -12.77 8.65
C TYR A 36 -17.88 -12.13 9.99
N THR A 37 -16.72 -12.49 10.56
CA THR A 37 -16.18 -11.83 11.75
C THR A 37 -14.75 -11.33 11.50
N TRP A 38 -14.40 -10.23 12.16
CA TRP A 38 -13.08 -9.60 12.06
C TRP A 38 -12.50 -9.40 13.44
N ARG A 39 -11.26 -9.83 13.63
CA ARG A 39 -10.46 -9.63 14.84
C ARG A 39 -9.57 -8.40 14.66
N GLY A 40 -9.41 -7.58 15.70
CA GLY A 40 -8.70 -6.30 15.70
C GLY A 40 -9.58 -5.13 16.11
N PRO A 41 -9.13 -3.86 16.02
CA PRO A 41 -7.92 -3.43 15.30
C PRO A 41 -6.62 -3.82 15.99
N TYR A 42 -5.60 -4.17 15.19
CA TYR A 42 -4.24 -4.37 15.63
C TYR A 42 -3.34 -3.27 15.08
N GLN A 43 -2.38 -2.82 15.88
CA GLN A 43 -1.47 -1.74 15.52
C GLN A 43 -0.34 -2.24 14.61
N LEU A 44 -0.14 -1.57 13.46
CA LEU A 44 1.07 -1.70 12.67
C LEU A 44 2.19 -0.86 13.29
N PRO A 45 3.47 -1.24 13.15
CA PRO A 45 4.57 -0.37 13.54
C PRO A 45 4.63 0.89 12.68
N ASP A 46 5.35 1.88 13.15
CA ASP A 46 5.61 3.11 12.38
C ASP A 46 6.63 2.94 11.25
N PHE A 47 7.31 1.79 11.19
CA PHE A 47 8.38 1.47 10.25
C PHE A 47 9.55 2.47 10.25
N GLY A 48 9.73 3.22 11.32
CA GLY A 48 10.70 4.30 11.43
C GLY A 48 10.32 5.57 10.68
N PHE A 49 9.04 5.71 10.30
CA PHE A 49 8.53 6.92 9.68
C PHE A 49 7.90 7.85 10.72
N GLU A 50 8.27 9.13 10.70
CA GLU A 50 7.64 10.14 11.57
C GLU A 50 6.19 10.47 11.15
N ASN A 51 5.76 9.95 10.02
CA ASN A 51 4.50 10.31 9.39
C ASN A 51 3.51 9.15 9.39
N ARG A 52 2.23 9.50 9.35
CA ARG A 52 1.11 8.56 9.36
C ARG A 52 1.06 7.70 8.10
N LEU A 53 0.85 6.40 8.29
CA LEU A 53 0.49 5.50 7.20
C LEU A 53 -0.86 5.91 6.58
N THR A 54 -0.98 5.76 5.28
CA THR A 54 -2.21 6.04 4.51
C THR A 54 -2.67 4.80 3.75
N SER A 55 -2.42 3.66 4.34
CA SER A 55 -2.53 2.34 3.70
C SER A 55 -3.95 1.93 3.38
N ARG A 56 -4.07 1.07 2.38
CA ARG A 56 -5.25 0.28 2.02
C ARG A 56 -4.83 -1.17 1.89
N THR A 57 -5.80 -2.05 1.80
CA THR A 57 -5.54 -3.49 1.76
C THR A 57 -4.95 -3.90 0.41
N ASP A 58 -3.73 -4.39 0.44
CA ASP A 58 -3.06 -5.15 -0.63
C ASP A 58 -1.99 -6.03 0.01
N TYR A 59 -2.01 -7.34 -0.24
CA TYR A 59 -1.08 -8.28 0.38
C TYR A 59 -0.92 -9.58 -0.41
N LEU A 60 0.16 -10.29 -0.14
CA LEU A 60 0.46 -11.63 -0.66
C LEU A 60 0.90 -12.54 0.49
N VAL A 61 0.25 -13.69 0.64
CA VAL A 61 0.68 -14.76 1.55
C VAL A 61 1.65 -15.68 0.81
N TYR A 62 2.75 -16.02 1.45
CA TYR A 62 3.78 -16.90 0.91
C TYR A 62 3.72 -18.31 1.51
N ASP A 63 3.59 -18.37 2.82
CA ASP A 63 3.47 -19.61 3.60
C ASP A 63 2.69 -19.35 4.91
N GLU A 64 2.79 -20.27 5.88
CA GLU A 64 2.05 -20.21 7.13
C GLU A 64 2.40 -18.98 8.00
N ASP A 65 3.64 -18.49 7.91
CA ASP A 65 4.16 -17.41 8.74
C ASP A 65 4.50 -16.16 7.95
N THR A 66 4.64 -16.26 6.62
CA THR A 66 5.17 -15.17 5.79
C THR A 66 4.09 -14.49 4.97
N ILE A 67 3.97 -13.18 5.17
CA ILE A 67 3.08 -12.30 4.44
C ILE A 67 3.82 -11.00 4.08
N THR A 68 3.64 -10.54 2.84
CA THR A 68 4.05 -9.19 2.43
C THR A 68 2.82 -8.35 2.17
N ALA A 69 2.77 -7.16 2.76
CA ALA A 69 1.72 -6.19 2.50
C ALA A 69 2.31 -4.92 1.86
N PHE A 70 1.46 -4.23 1.10
CA PHE A 70 1.85 -3.07 0.31
C PHE A 70 1.14 -1.85 0.86
N PHE A 71 1.92 -0.92 1.39
CA PHE A 71 1.45 0.21 2.16
C PHE A 71 1.74 1.54 1.46
N SER A 72 1.26 2.61 2.04
CA SER A 72 1.66 3.98 1.72
C SER A 72 1.86 4.77 2.99
N VAL A 73 2.80 5.68 2.97
CA VAL A 73 3.08 6.60 4.06
C VAL A 73 3.10 8.02 3.53
N LYS A 74 2.63 8.97 4.33
CA LYS A 74 2.85 10.40 4.06
C LYS A 74 4.32 10.69 4.26
N TYR A 75 5.05 10.89 3.19
CA TYR A 75 6.48 11.12 3.21
C TYR A 75 6.77 12.61 3.06
N SER A 76 7.13 13.27 4.13
CA SER A 76 7.29 14.72 4.19
C SER A 76 8.72 15.16 4.52
N GLU A 77 9.70 14.83 3.69
CA GLU A 77 11.00 15.50 3.77
C GLU A 77 11.01 16.87 3.09
N VAL A 78 10.03 17.16 2.24
CA VAL A 78 9.90 18.45 1.55
C VAL A 78 8.62 19.12 2.01
N LYS A 79 8.75 20.01 2.97
CA LYS A 79 7.64 20.82 3.48
C LYS A 79 7.46 22.09 2.65
N ALA A 80 6.79 21.99 1.50
CA ALA A 80 5.98 23.12 1.07
C ALA A 80 4.63 23.03 1.80
N PRO A 81 4.11 24.12 2.36
CA PRO A 81 2.82 24.11 3.03
C PRO A 81 1.73 23.60 2.08
N GLY A 82 1.05 22.52 2.44
CA GLY A 82 -0.04 21.93 1.68
C GLY A 82 0.30 20.72 0.81
N GLU A 83 1.55 20.36 0.60
CA GLU A 83 1.97 19.20 -0.19
C GLU A 83 2.05 17.93 0.69
N LEU A 84 1.03 17.11 0.63
CA LEU A 84 1.03 15.76 1.17
C LEU A 84 1.57 14.81 0.10
N GLN A 85 2.78 14.34 0.27
CA GLN A 85 3.39 13.38 -0.66
C GLN A 85 3.32 11.98 -0.08
N ASP A 86 2.46 11.15 -0.64
CA ASP A 86 2.39 9.75 -0.27
C ASP A 86 3.40 8.94 -1.08
N ARG A 87 4.07 7.98 -0.42
CA ARG A 87 4.98 7.05 -1.06
C ARG A 87 4.60 5.62 -0.73
N ALA A 88 4.47 4.78 -1.77
CA ALA A 88 4.16 3.36 -1.61
C ALA A 88 5.43 2.56 -1.27
N PHE A 89 5.28 1.58 -0.37
CA PHE A 89 6.33 0.67 0.05
C PHE A 89 5.77 -0.73 0.35
N SER A 90 6.64 -1.72 0.36
CA SER A 90 6.36 -3.07 0.82
C SER A 90 6.88 -3.28 2.24
N ALA A 91 6.16 -4.05 3.04
CA ALA A 91 6.58 -4.51 4.35
C ALA A 91 6.27 -6.00 4.48
N THR A 92 7.09 -6.72 5.25
CA THR A 92 6.94 -8.16 5.44
C THR A 92 6.84 -8.52 6.91
N SER A 93 6.07 -9.56 7.18
CA SER A 93 6.08 -10.31 8.43
C SER A 93 6.51 -11.74 8.11
N ASN A 94 7.32 -12.34 9.00
CA ASN A 94 7.76 -13.72 8.92
C ASN A 94 7.39 -14.51 10.19
N ASP A 95 6.38 -14.07 10.90
CA ASP A 95 5.94 -14.60 12.19
C ASP A 95 4.40 -14.54 12.35
N GLY A 96 3.68 -14.70 11.24
CA GLY A 96 2.22 -14.71 11.25
C GLY A 96 1.60 -13.36 11.61
N GLY A 97 2.29 -12.25 11.31
CA GLY A 97 1.77 -10.89 11.55
C GLY A 97 2.09 -10.29 12.92
N LEU A 98 2.84 -11.00 13.78
CA LEU A 98 3.23 -10.50 15.10
C LEU A 98 4.16 -9.30 15.01
N SER A 99 5.11 -9.34 14.08
CA SER A 99 5.98 -8.23 13.77
C SER A 99 6.03 -7.93 12.28
N TRP A 100 6.30 -6.67 11.95
CA TRP A 100 6.38 -6.20 10.58
C TRP A 100 7.64 -5.36 10.39
N SER A 101 8.31 -5.55 9.27
CA SER A 101 9.52 -4.82 8.92
C SER A 101 9.36 -4.15 7.56
N PHE A 102 9.89 -2.94 7.42
CA PHE A 102 10.03 -2.31 6.12
C PHE A 102 10.86 -3.19 5.19
N TYR A 103 10.41 -3.37 3.96
CA TYR A 103 11.07 -4.24 3.00
C TYR A 103 11.64 -3.52 1.80
N GLY A 104 10.88 -2.62 1.18
CA GLY A 104 11.36 -1.83 0.05
C GLY A 104 10.42 -0.73 -0.44
N TRP A 105 10.98 0.29 -1.04
CA TRP A 105 10.20 1.35 -1.69
C TRP A 105 9.70 0.89 -3.05
N MET A 106 8.39 0.94 -3.27
CA MET A 106 7.77 0.55 -4.55
C MET A 106 7.97 1.59 -5.65
N THR A 107 8.18 2.83 -5.28
CA THR A 107 8.37 3.94 -6.22
C THR A 107 9.57 4.77 -5.84
N GLY A 108 10.16 5.47 -6.80
CA GLY A 108 11.22 6.45 -6.55
C GLY A 108 10.78 7.54 -5.57
N TYR A 109 11.71 8.42 -5.21
CA TYR A 109 11.44 9.55 -4.31
C TYR A 109 10.26 10.38 -4.85
N PRO A 110 9.31 10.79 -4.00
CA PRO A 110 8.06 11.41 -4.45
C PRO A 110 8.21 12.92 -4.71
N TYR A 111 9.18 13.33 -5.53
CA TYR A 111 9.21 14.72 -6.00
C TYR A 111 7.93 15.04 -6.77
N GLN A 112 7.00 15.75 -6.17
CA GLN A 112 5.74 16.19 -6.80
C GLN A 112 4.82 15.08 -7.33
N VAL A 113 5.15 13.79 -7.13
CA VAL A 113 4.34 12.66 -7.62
C VAL A 113 4.04 11.68 -6.51
N ARG A 114 2.83 11.72 -6.03
CA ARG A 114 2.34 10.81 -4.98
C ARG A 114 2.18 9.39 -5.50
N SER A 115 2.34 8.39 -4.64
CA SER A 115 2.05 6.99 -4.94
C SER A 115 1.27 6.34 -3.81
N VAL A 116 0.10 5.80 -4.14
CA VAL A 116 -0.82 5.18 -3.19
C VAL A 116 -1.57 4.02 -3.82
N MET A 117 -2.17 3.20 -2.96
CA MET A 117 -3.10 2.14 -3.34
C MET A 117 -2.50 1.21 -4.39
N PRO A 118 -1.39 0.54 -4.08
CA PRO A 118 -0.90 -0.52 -4.94
C PRO A 118 -1.92 -1.65 -5.06
N SER A 119 -1.85 -2.38 -6.18
CA SER A 119 -2.52 -3.66 -6.37
C SER A 119 -1.51 -4.60 -7.00
N THR A 120 -1.18 -5.67 -6.31
CA THR A 120 -0.01 -6.50 -6.58
C THR A 120 -0.39 -7.94 -6.80
N VAL A 121 0.26 -8.58 -7.78
CA VAL A 121 0.16 -10.02 -8.03
C VAL A 121 1.53 -10.64 -8.15
N ARG A 122 1.66 -11.91 -7.75
CA ARG A 122 2.81 -12.74 -8.05
C ARG A 122 2.67 -13.29 -9.47
N ILE A 123 3.65 -12.99 -10.34
CA ILE A 123 3.68 -13.48 -11.72
C ILE A 123 4.51 -14.75 -11.87
N ARG A 124 5.56 -14.90 -11.07
CA ARG A 124 6.43 -16.09 -10.95
C ARG A 124 7.00 -16.17 -9.54
N ASP A 125 7.77 -17.23 -9.28
CA ASP A 125 8.57 -17.33 -8.07
C ASP A 125 9.47 -16.08 -7.96
N HIS A 126 9.39 -15.39 -6.84
CA HIS A 126 10.13 -14.15 -6.55
C HIS A 126 9.79 -12.93 -7.42
N GLU A 127 8.96 -13.06 -8.45
CA GLU A 127 8.61 -11.94 -9.34
C GLU A 127 7.21 -11.40 -9.05
N LEU A 128 7.12 -10.09 -8.83
CA LEU A 128 5.87 -9.39 -8.59
C LEU A 128 5.62 -8.33 -9.68
N LEU A 129 4.36 -8.17 -10.02
CA LEU A 129 3.87 -7.02 -10.77
C LEU A 129 2.87 -6.26 -9.89
N SER A 130 3.08 -4.97 -9.76
CA SER A 130 2.16 -4.07 -9.07
C SER A 130 1.74 -2.94 -9.99
N VAL A 131 0.51 -2.50 -9.86
CA VAL A 131 0.02 -1.26 -10.44
C VAL A 131 -0.30 -0.28 -9.34
N VAL A 132 0.22 0.93 -9.44
CA VAL A 132 0.16 1.93 -8.38
C VAL A 132 -0.53 3.18 -8.90
N ARG A 133 -1.47 3.71 -8.14
CA ARG A 133 -2.04 5.01 -8.46
C ARG A 133 -1.02 6.11 -8.17
N ARG A 134 -0.77 6.92 -9.19
CA ARG A 134 0.10 8.09 -9.13
C ARG A 134 -0.73 9.36 -9.28
N ARG A 135 -0.26 10.42 -8.62
CA ARG A 135 -0.88 11.74 -8.75
C ARG A 135 0.19 12.83 -8.74
N VAL A 136 0.09 13.73 -9.70
CA VAL A 136 0.79 15.02 -9.70
C VAL A 136 -0.21 16.06 -9.20
N ASP A 137 0.13 16.71 -8.10
CA ASP A 137 -0.65 17.83 -7.60
C ASP A 137 -0.25 19.08 -8.43
N ALA A 138 -1.17 19.57 -9.26
CA ALA A 138 -0.94 20.79 -10.02
C ALA A 138 -1.13 22.01 -9.13
N HIS A 139 -0.32 23.04 -9.35
CA HIS A 139 -0.55 24.35 -8.72
C HIS A 139 -1.87 24.95 -9.23
N GLU A 140 -2.57 25.67 -8.36
CA GLU A 140 -3.74 26.43 -8.78
C GLU A 140 -3.35 27.41 -9.89
N GLN A 141 -4.03 27.32 -11.03
CA GLN A 141 -3.98 28.34 -12.06
C GLN A 141 -5.22 29.23 -11.92
N GLU A 142 -5.02 30.54 -11.95
CA GLU A 142 -6.08 31.56 -11.69
C GLU A 142 -7.32 31.36 -12.57
N ASP A 143 -7.16 30.86 -13.81
CA ASP A 143 -8.26 30.76 -14.78
C ASP A 143 -8.93 29.38 -14.88
N PHE A 144 -8.33 28.30 -14.40
CA PHE A 144 -8.82 26.93 -14.62
C PHE A 144 -9.03 26.10 -13.34
N GLY A 145 -8.74 26.69 -12.17
CA GLY A 145 -8.75 25.95 -10.92
C GLY A 145 -7.62 24.90 -10.84
N ARG A 146 -7.66 24.08 -9.80
CA ARG A 146 -6.66 23.04 -9.56
C ARG A 146 -6.97 21.83 -10.42
N MET A 147 -6.05 21.46 -11.30
CA MET A 147 -6.13 20.24 -12.11
C MET A 147 -5.01 19.28 -11.72
N ASP A 148 -5.35 18.24 -10.96
CA ASP A 148 -4.40 17.17 -10.62
C ASP A 148 -4.38 16.13 -11.73
N LEU A 149 -3.19 15.67 -12.10
CA LEU A 149 -3.03 14.58 -13.06
C LEU A 149 -2.97 13.25 -12.31
N ASN A 150 -3.96 12.39 -12.54
CA ASN A 150 -4.02 11.05 -11.98
C ASN A 150 -3.74 10.00 -13.06
N PHE A 151 -2.87 9.03 -12.74
CA PHE A 151 -2.52 7.95 -13.65
C PHE A 151 -2.14 6.66 -12.89
N ILE A 152 -2.14 5.56 -13.59
CA ILE A 152 -1.71 4.25 -13.10
C ILE A 152 -0.37 3.91 -13.72
N GLU A 153 0.58 3.50 -12.90
CA GLU A 153 1.93 3.12 -13.29
C GLU A 153 2.23 1.68 -12.85
N ALA A 154 2.80 0.90 -13.76
CA ALA A 154 3.23 -0.47 -13.47
C ALA A 154 4.64 -0.48 -12.89
N GLN A 155 4.80 -1.25 -11.81
CA GLN A 155 6.05 -1.52 -11.11
C GLN A 155 6.32 -3.03 -11.13
N TYR A 156 7.54 -3.42 -11.36
CA TYR A 156 7.98 -4.82 -11.34
C TYR A 156 9.03 -5.02 -10.26
N SER A 157 8.91 -6.11 -9.52
CA SER A 157 9.93 -6.55 -8.57
C SER A 157 10.46 -7.93 -8.96
N PRO A 158 11.78 -8.12 -9.07
CA PRO A 158 12.40 -9.43 -9.31
C PRO A 158 12.68 -10.22 -8.03
N ASP A 159 12.40 -9.68 -6.85
CA ASP A 159 12.89 -10.15 -5.56
C ASP A 159 11.85 -10.01 -4.43
N ASN A 160 10.61 -10.44 -4.70
CA ASN A 160 9.48 -10.48 -3.77
C ASN A 160 9.09 -9.11 -3.17
N GLY A 161 9.41 -8.01 -3.83
CA GLY A 161 9.01 -6.68 -3.37
C GLY A 161 10.12 -5.92 -2.63
N ARG A 162 11.36 -6.43 -2.63
CA ARG A 162 12.50 -5.73 -2.02
C ARG A 162 12.99 -4.57 -2.88
N ASN A 163 13.12 -4.81 -4.18
CA ASN A 163 13.47 -3.79 -5.17
C ASN A 163 12.37 -3.67 -6.22
N TRP A 164 12.14 -2.45 -6.69
CA TRP A 164 11.08 -2.18 -7.66
C TRP A 164 11.61 -1.35 -8.83
N ILE A 165 11.17 -1.73 -10.02
CA ILE A 165 11.57 -1.13 -11.29
C ILE A 165 10.31 -0.63 -11.99
N LYS A 166 10.26 0.65 -12.29
CA LYS A 166 9.19 1.21 -13.12
C LYS A 166 9.19 0.54 -14.50
N ARG A 167 8.02 0.10 -14.95
CA ARG A 167 7.84 -0.52 -16.26
C ARG A 167 7.17 0.43 -17.27
N SER A 168 5.96 0.84 -16.98
CA SER A 168 5.18 1.61 -17.95
C SER A 168 4.11 2.46 -17.28
N LEU A 169 3.68 3.48 -17.99
CA LEU A 169 2.37 4.07 -17.80
C LEU A 169 1.31 3.06 -18.29
N VAL A 170 0.30 2.80 -17.46
CA VAL A 170 -0.81 1.91 -17.79
C VAL A 170 -1.99 2.71 -18.34
N ALA A 171 -2.40 3.74 -17.62
CA ALA A 171 -3.53 4.58 -18.02
C ALA A 171 -3.50 5.95 -17.33
N PHE A 172 -4.04 6.97 -18.00
CA PHE A 172 -4.50 8.17 -17.33
C PHE A 172 -5.93 7.94 -16.83
N THR A 173 -6.24 8.36 -15.60
CA THR A 173 -7.52 8.05 -14.99
C THR A 173 -8.43 9.26 -14.80
N ASP A 174 -7.88 10.41 -14.47
CA ASP A 174 -8.65 11.63 -14.25
C ASP A 174 -7.75 12.87 -14.27
N LEU A 175 -8.29 13.99 -14.70
CA LEU A 175 -7.68 15.32 -14.65
C LEU A 175 -8.32 16.21 -13.57
N SER A 176 -9.14 15.66 -12.69
CA SER A 176 -9.83 16.44 -11.67
C SER A 176 -9.04 16.51 -10.36
N HIS A 177 -9.35 17.50 -9.53
CA HIS A 177 -8.85 17.60 -8.14
C HIS A 177 -9.40 16.49 -7.22
N ARG A 178 -10.22 15.58 -7.75
CA ARG A 178 -10.67 14.38 -7.05
C ARG A 178 -9.62 13.28 -7.18
N ASN A 179 -9.55 12.41 -6.20
CA ASN A 179 -8.71 11.23 -6.26
C ASN A 179 -9.18 10.33 -7.42
N GLY A 180 -8.30 10.06 -8.37
CA GLY A 180 -8.56 9.12 -9.45
C GLY A 180 -8.87 7.71 -8.93
N ASN A 181 -9.36 6.84 -9.81
CA ASN A 181 -9.72 5.47 -9.46
C ASN A 181 -8.50 4.67 -8.97
N PRO A 182 -8.61 3.86 -7.91
CA PRO A 182 -7.58 2.91 -7.54
C PRO A 182 -7.47 1.82 -8.63
N PRO A 183 -6.25 1.33 -8.90
CA PRO A 183 -6.09 0.18 -9.78
C PRO A 183 -6.56 -1.11 -9.10
N ALA A 184 -6.91 -2.11 -9.91
CA ALA A 184 -7.07 -3.49 -9.48
C ALA A 184 -6.35 -4.40 -10.46
N LEU A 185 -5.58 -5.35 -9.93
CA LEU A 185 -4.84 -6.34 -10.70
C LEU A 185 -5.22 -7.74 -10.22
N ALA A 186 -5.48 -8.64 -11.14
CA ALA A 186 -5.75 -10.03 -10.84
C ALA A 186 -4.96 -10.94 -11.81
N ARG A 187 -4.50 -12.09 -11.28
CA ARG A 187 -3.97 -13.17 -12.10
C ARG A 187 -5.12 -14.11 -12.46
N LEU A 188 -5.27 -14.38 -13.73
CA LEU A 188 -6.22 -15.37 -14.26
C LEU A 188 -5.59 -16.75 -14.27
#